data_4d608f7d676017469b1be265574670c8
#
_entry.id   4d608f7d676017469b1be265574670c8
#
_cell.length_a   1.000
_cell.length_b   1.000
_cell.length_c   1.000
_cell.angle_alpha   90.00
_cell.angle_beta   90.00
_cell.angle_gamma   90.00
#
_symmetry.space_group_name_H-M   'P 1'
#
loop_
_entity.id
_entity.type
_entity.pdbx_description
1 polymer ?
#
loop_
_entity_poly.entity_id
_entity_poly.type
_entity_poly.pdbx_seq_one_letter_code
_entity_poly.pdbx_strand_id
1 'polypeptide(L)' 'MRSRLIDIQVNGLTERVAEGAAIAGLVGDHSDGDPHLIVERNGRFVYPASYDETRVEPGDEIELIHPDFGG' A
#
# COMPACT_ATOMS: atom_id res chain seq x y z
N MET A 1 6.13 -24.26 0.44
CA MET A 1 6.93 -23.33 -0.37
C MET A 1 7.08 -22.01 0.36
N ARG A 2 8.27 -21.47 0.38
CA ARG A 2 8.52 -20.22 1.08
C ARG A 2 8.25 -19.03 0.18
N SER A 3 7.53 -18.05 0.68
CA SER A 3 7.39 -16.78 0.00
C SER A 3 8.69 -15.99 0.15
N ARG A 4 9.15 -15.40 -0.93
CA ARG A 4 10.27 -14.47 -0.87
C ARG A 4 9.79 -13.17 -0.26
N LEU A 5 10.59 -12.57 0.59
CA LEU A 5 10.31 -11.25 1.16
C LEU A 5 10.97 -10.17 0.31
N ILE A 6 10.28 -9.06 0.15
CA ILE A 6 10.81 -7.91 -0.57
C ILE A 6 10.67 -6.67 0.31
N ASP A 7 11.51 -5.70 0.06
CA ASP A 7 11.46 -4.42 0.76
C ASP A 7 10.77 -3.38 -0.10
N ILE A 8 9.82 -2.68 0.50
CA ILE A 8 9.13 -1.54 -0.11
C ILE A 8 9.20 -0.37 0.88
N GLN A 9 8.80 0.81 0.43
CA GLN A 9 8.67 1.98 1.30
C GLN A 9 7.18 2.23 1.52
N VAL A 10 6.79 2.36 2.78
CA VAL A 10 5.42 2.73 3.12
C VAL A 10 5.50 3.99 3.96
N ASN A 11 5.01 5.09 3.40
CA ASN A 11 5.09 6.41 4.04
C ASN A 11 6.53 6.74 4.46
N GLY A 12 7.49 6.42 3.59
CA GLY A 12 8.89 6.72 3.83
C GLY A 12 9.64 5.74 4.72
N LEU A 13 8.98 4.72 5.23
CA LEU A 13 9.62 3.72 6.08
C LEU A 13 9.71 2.39 5.34
N THR A 14 10.83 1.72 5.48
CA THR A 14 11.01 0.39 4.88
C THR A 14 10.09 -0.61 5.55
N GLU A 15 9.36 -1.34 4.74
CA GLU A 15 8.50 -2.42 5.21
C GLU A 15 8.77 -3.65 4.38
N ARG A 16 8.89 -4.80 5.04
CA ARG A 16 9.17 -6.07 4.37
C ARG A 16 7.86 -6.83 4.20
N VAL A 17 7.57 -7.20 2.97
CA VAL A 17 6.32 -7.87 2.62
C VAL A 17 6.61 -9.07 1.72
N ALA A 18 5.64 -9.96 1.60
CA ALA A 18 5.79 -11.11 0.70
C ALA A 18 5.80 -10.65 -0.76
N GLU A 19 6.67 -11.28 -1.55
CA GLU A 19 6.67 -11.04 -2.99
C GLU A 19 5.29 -11.35 -3.54
N GLY A 20 4.77 -10.47 -4.39
CA GLY A 20 3.44 -10.62 -4.96
C GLY A 20 2.30 -10.16 -4.06
N ALA A 21 2.60 -9.59 -2.90
CA ALA A 21 1.56 -9.03 -2.05
C ALA A 21 0.77 -7.97 -2.80
N ALA A 22 -0.54 -7.94 -2.58
CA ALA A 22 -1.39 -6.95 -3.21
C ALA A 22 -1.50 -5.69 -2.35
N ILE A 23 -1.76 -4.57 -3.00
CA ILE A 23 -2.04 -3.30 -2.30
C ILE A 23 -3.18 -3.49 -1.30
N ALA A 24 -4.17 -4.32 -1.62
CA ALA A 24 -5.29 -4.60 -0.72
C ALA A 24 -4.82 -5.02 0.68
N GLY A 25 -3.77 -5.84 0.76
CA GLY A 25 -3.23 -6.26 2.05
C GLY A 25 -2.65 -5.11 2.85
N LEU A 26 -1.93 -4.21 2.18
CA LEU A 26 -1.39 -3.02 2.84
C LEU A 26 -2.51 -2.11 3.34
N VAL A 27 -3.53 -1.92 2.52
CA VAL A 27 -4.69 -1.11 2.92
C VAL A 27 -5.35 -1.72 4.14
N GLY A 28 -5.54 -3.04 4.15
CA GLY A 28 -6.12 -3.72 5.30
C GLY A 28 -5.33 -3.51 6.59
N ASP A 29 -4.00 -3.52 6.47
CA ASP A 29 -3.11 -3.37 7.63
C ASP A 29 -3.01 -1.94 8.13
N HIS A 30 -3.14 -0.95 7.24
CA HIS A 30 -2.81 0.44 7.56
C HIS A 30 -4.00 1.41 7.52
N SER A 31 -5.16 0.97 7.09
CA SER A 31 -6.30 1.88 6.87
C SER A 31 -6.91 2.41 8.16
N ASP A 32 -6.75 1.69 9.26
CA ASP A 32 -7.41 2.02 10.53
C ASP A 32 -8.92 2.24 10.37
N GLY A 33 -9.50 1.56 9.37
CA GLY A 33 -10.93 1.70 9.09
C GLY A 33 -11.33 2.98 8.37
N ASP A 34 -10.36 3.76 7.90
CA ASP A 34 -10.65 5.01 7.19
C ASP A 34 -11.17 4.70 5.78
N PRO A 35 -12.45 4.99 5.47
CA PRO A 35 -13.00 4.73 4.14
C PRO A 35 -12.51 5.73 3.09
N HIS A 36 -11.82 6.78 3.50
CA HIS A 36 -11.36 7.84 2.60
C HIS A 36 -9.86 7.76 2.33
N LEU A 37 -9.21 6.66 2.74
CA LEU A 37 -7.79 6.48 2.52
C LEU A 37 -7.43 6.65 1.04
N ILE A 38 -6.40 7.44 0.79
CA ILE A 38 -5.86 7.63 -0.55
C ILE A 38 -4.56 6.83 -0.65
N VAL A 39 -4.41 6.06 -1.72
CA VAL A 39 -3.21 5.26 -1.95
C VAL A 39 -2.52 5.75 -3.20
N GLU A 40 -1.20 5.97 -3.08
CA GLU A 40 -0.36 6.23 -4.24
C GLU A 40 0.75 5.18 -4.29
N ARG A 41 1.12 4.79 -5.49
CA ARG A 41 2.23 3.89 -5.74
C ARG A 41 3.16 4.57 -6.73
N ASN A 42 4.38 4.82 -6.28
CA ASN A 42 5.40 5.52 -7.09
C ASN A 42 4.87 6.84 -7.68
N GLY A 43 4.14 7.59 -6.85
CA GLY A 43 3.60 8.88 -7.22
C GLY A 43 2.29 8.85 -8.02
N ARG A 44 1.71 7.67 -8.22
CA ARG A 44 0.47 7.53 -8.98
C ARG A 44 -0.66 7.03 -8.09
N PHE A 45 -1.83 7.63 -8.27
CA PHE A 45 -3.02 7.22 -7.55
C PHE A 45 -3.41 5.79 -7.91
N VAL A 46 -3.76 5.01 -6.89
CA VAL A 46 -4.28 3.66 -7.07
C VAL A 46 -5.75 3.66 -6.68
N TYR A 47 -6.60 3.32 -7.62
CA TYR A 47 -8.04 3.29 -7.38
C TYR A 47 -8.41 2.09 -6.51
N PRO A 48 -9.38 2.26 -5.58
CA PRO A 48 -9.81 1.15 -4.72
C PRO A 48 -10.19 -0.11 -5.50
N ALA A 49 -10.81 0.04 -6.66
CA ALA A 49 -11.18 -1.10 -7.51
C ALA A 49 -9.97 -1.91 -7.97
N SER A 50 -8.77 -1.33 -7.92
CA SER A 50 -7.54 -1.99 -8.37
C SER A 50 -6.72 -2.56 -7.22
N TYR A 51 -7.12 -2.39 -5.96
CA TYR A 51 -6.32 -2.81 -4.82
C TYR A 51 -5.99 -4.30 -4.84
N ASP A 52 -6.95 -5.13 -5.22
CA ASP A 52 -6.75 -6.59 -5.22
C ASP A 52 -5.84 -7.05 -6.35
N GLU A 53 -5.76 -6.29 -7.42
CA GLU A 53 -5.02 -6.66 -8.62
C GLU A 53 -3.62 -6.05 -8.67
N THR A 54 -3.38 -5.01 -7.89
CA THR A 54 -2.10 -4.30 -7.93
C THR A 54 -1.12 -4.96 -6.97
N ARG A 55 -0.09 -5.59 -7.53
CA ARG A 55 0.95 -6.26 -6.76
C ARG A 55 2.12 -5.30 -6.53
N VAL A 56 2.65 -5.32 -5.29
CA VAL A 56 3.85 -4.53 -5.01
C VAL A 56 5.08 -5.24 -5.55
N GLU A 57 6.07 -4.44 -5.90
CA GLU A 57 7.35 -4.92 -6.40
C GLU A 57 8.48 -4.37 -5.53
N PRO A 58 9.67 -5.02 -5.54
CA PRO A 58 10.79 -4.54 -4.74
C PRO A 58 11.10 -3.08 -5.04
N GLY A 59 11.27 -2.30 -3.98
CA GLY A 59 11.60 -0.90 -4.11
C GLY A 59 10.43 0.04 -4.36
N ASP A 60 9.21 -0.48 -4.44
CA ASP A 60 8.04 0.38 -4.61
C ASP A 60 7.91 1.37 -3.46
N GLU A 61 7.47 2.57 -3.79
CA GLU A 61 7.16 3.61 -2.81
C GLU A 61 5.65 3.76 -2.73
N ILE A 62 5.11 3.36 -1.61
CA ILE A 62 3.67 3.40 -1.36
C ILE A 62 3.37 4.52 -0.37
N GLU A 63 2.41 5.35 -0.68
CA GLU A 63 1.90 6.35 0.25
C GLU A 63 0.45 6.05 0.59
N LEU A 64 0.18 6.00 1.87
CA LEU A 64 -1.16 5.79 2.42
C LEU A 64 -1.55 7.07 3.14
N ILE A 65 -2.46 7.82 2.56
CA ILE A 65 -2.79 9.16 3.01
C ILE A 65 -4.19 9.15 3.61
N HIS A 66 -4.28 9.57 4.88
CA HIS A 66 -5.57 9.75 5.54
C HIS A 66 -5.97 11.21 5.36
N PRO A 67 -6.95 11.49 4.48
CA PRO A 67 -7.34 12.88 4.28
C PRO A 67 -7.91 13.45 5.57
N ASP A 68 -7.48 14.67 5.88
CA ASP A 68 -8.04 15.38 7.01
C ASP A 68 -9.11 16.32 6.49
N PHE A 69 -10.35 15.95 6.73
CA PHE A 69 -11.46 16.82 6.40
C PHE A 69 -11.74 17.81 7.53
N GLY A 70 -10.86 17.89 8.46
CA GLY A 70 -10.76 18.70 9.61
C GLY A 70 -11.78 19.82 9.74
N GLY A 71 -12.84 19.48 9.86
CA GLY A 71 -13.86 20.47 10.00
C GLY A 71 -13.85 21.11 11.36
#